data_8db5cfc2be6c9395d7c8029cde752363
#
_entry.id   8db5cfc2be6c9395d7c8029cde752363
#
_cell.length_a   1.000
_cell.length_b   1.000
_cell.length_c   1.000
_cell.angle_alpha   90.00
_cell.angle_beta   90.00
_cell.angle_gamma   90.00
#
_symmetry.space_group_name_H-M   'P 1'
#
loop_
_entity.id
_entity.type
_entity.pdbx_description
1 polymer ?
#
loop_
_entity_poly.entity_id
_entity_poly.type
_entity_poly.pdbx_seq_one_letter_code
_entity_poly.pdbx_strand_id
1 'polypeptide(L)'
;MKLLSLPCYCGSLRQVARAVTVLYEQVLGESGLHATQYTALQVLDEAPGLTTTELAQAIGIDQTTATRTLALVKKGGLATDSVGSDRRERRWVLTSKGQTQLRTLRPRWEAAQEAFEKRLGRRAAMALKRASYQAASRLMSN
;
A
#
# COMPACT_ATOMS: atom_id res chain seq x y z
N MET A 1 -5.41 -13.99 21.47
CA MET A 1 -4.33 -13.35 22.25
C MET A 1 -4.72 -11.90 22.53
N LYS A 2 -4.55 -11.46 23.75
CA LYS A 2 -4.90 -10.08 24.14
C LYS A 2 -3.83 -9.11 23.67
N LEU A 3 -4.23 -8.05 22.97
CA LEU A 3 -3.34 -6.96 22.56
C LEU A 3 -2.87 -6.19 23.81
N LEU A 4 -1.57 -5.93 23.91
CA LEU A 4 -1.01 -5.14 25.00
C LEU A 4 -0.96 -3.66 24.60
N SER A 5 -1.29 -2.78 25.55
CA SER A 5 -1.03 -1.35 25.38
C SER A 5 0.47 -1.11 25.52
N LEU A 6 1.09 -0.62 24.46
CA LEU A 6 2.53 -0.38 24.42
C LEU A 6 2.86 1.06 24.85
N PRO A 7 4.00 1.27 25.55
CA PRO A 7 4.36 2.59 26.07
C PRO A 7 4.96 3.53 25.03
N CYS A 8 5.22 3.06 23.80
CA CYS A 8 5.86 3.88 22.76
C CYS A 8 4.98 4.04 21.50
N TYR A 9 5.05 5.19 20.89
CA TYR A 9 4.33 5.50 19.65
C TYR A 9 4.68 4.53 18.51
N CYS A 10 5.95 4.21 18.33
CA CYS A 10 6.41 3.30 17.27
C CYS A 10 5.75 1.91 17.39
N GLY A 11 5.73 1.32 18.60
CA GLY A 11 5.09 0.04 18.84
C GLY A 11 3.57 0.10 18.61
N SER A 12 2.91 1.14 19.13
CA SER A 12 1.46 1.32 18.98
C SER A 12 1.05 1.51 17.52
N LEU A 13 1.77 2.32 16.76
CA LEU A 13 1.50 2.54 15.33
C LEU A 13 1.75 1.27 14.51
N ARG A 14 2.76 0.47 14.87
CA ARG A 14 3.00 -0.83 14.24
C ARG A 14 1.86 -1.81 14.50
N GLN A 15 1.29 -1.82 15.70
CA GLN A 15 0.11 -2.64 16.02
C GLN A 15 -1.08 -2.24 15.13
N VAL A 16 -1.34 -0.94 14.98
CA VAL A 16 -2.42 -0.45 14.10
C VAL A 16 -2.16 -0.84 12.66
N ALA A 17 -0.97 -0.57 12.13
CA ALA A 17 -0.61 -0.90 10.75
C ALA A 17 -0.77 -2.40 10.48
N ARG A 18 -0.32 -3.25 11.41
CA ARG A 18 -0.49 -4.70 11.29
C ARG A 18 -1.95 -5.13 11.30
N ALA A 19 -2.76 -4.59 12.21
CA ALA A 19 -4.19 -4.92 12.31
C ALA A 19 -4.97 -4.51 11.06
N VAL A 20 -4.68 -3.33 10.53
CA VAL A 20 -5.29 -2.85 9.27
C VAL A 20 -4.87 -3.74 8.09
N THR A 21 -3.58 -4.06 7.97
CA THR A 21 -3.09 -4.94 6.91
C THR A 21 -3.79 -6.30 6.95
N VAL A 22 -3.93 -6.92 8.13
CA VAL A 22 -4.64 -8.20 8.28
C VAL A 22 -6.09 -8.11 7.81
N LEU A 23 -6.79 -7.01 8.15
CA LEU A 23 -8.17 -6.80 7.70
C LEU A 23 -8.25 -6.75 6.16
N TYR A 24 -7.36 -6.00 5.51
CA TYR A 24 -7.33 -5.90 4.05
C TYR A 24 -6.93 -7.23 3.39
N GLU A 25 -5.97 -7.95 3.95
CA GLU A 25 -5.57 -9.28 3.48
C GLU A 25 -6.74 -10.29 3.53
N GLN A 26 -7.56 -10.24 4.58
CA GLN A 26 -8.75 -11.10 4.68
C GLN A 26 -9.75 -10.84 3.56
N VAL A 27 -9.91 -9.59 3.13
CA VAL A 27 -10.88 -9.21 2.08
C VAL A 27 -10.31 -9.39 0.68
N LEU A 28 -9.02 -9.10 0.49
CA LEU A 28 -8.32 -9.21 -0.80
C LEU A 28 -7.77 -10.62 -1.08
N GLY A 29 -7.55 -11.43 -0.04
CA GLY A 29 -6.73 -12.64 -0.09
C GLY A 29 -7.11 -13.69 -1.12
N GLU A 30 -8.39 -13.83 -1.43
CA GLU A 30 -8.85 -14.74 -2.50
C GLU A 30 -8.51 -14.26 -3.91
N SER A 31 -8.06 -13.02 -4.06
CA SER A 31 -7.69 -12.43 -5.35
C SER A 31 -6.29 -12.80 -5.82
N GLY A 32 -5.47 -13.41 -4.95
CA GLY A 32 -4.06 -13.69 -5.21
C GLY A 32 -3.13 -12.47 -5.07
N LEU A 33 -3.67 -11.29 -4.72
CA LEU A 33 -2.90 -10.08 -4.44
C LEU A 33 -2.89 -9.77 -2.94
N HIS A 34 -1.72 -9.48 -2.40
CA HIS A 34 -1.56 -8.92 -1.08
C HIS A 34 -1.88 -7.42 -1.05
N ALA A 35 -2.25 -6.89 0.12
CA ALA A 35 -2.61 -5.49 0.29
C ALA A 35 -1.51 -4.53 -0.21
N THR A 36 -0.24 -4.81 0.07
CA THR A 36 0.89 -4.01 -0.40
C THR A 36 1.02 -4.02 -1.92
N GLN A 37 0.78 -5.15 -2.57
CA GLN A 37 0.79 -5.26 -4.03
C GLN A 37 -0.35 -4.42 -4.64
N TYR A 38 -1.55 -4.53 -4.08
CA TYR A 38 -2.69 -3.73 -4.52
C TYR A 38 -2.42 -2.23 -4.38
N THR A 39 -1.86 -1.80 -3.24
CA THR A 39 -1.46 -0.41 -3.02
C THR A 39 -0.40 0.05 -4.01
N ALA A 40 0.58 -0.80 -4.34
CA ALA A 40 1.57 -0.48 -5.36
C ALA A 40 0.93 -0.24 -6.73
N LEU A 41 -0.04 -1.06 -7.11
CA LEU A 41 -0.78 -0.86 -8.37
C LEU A 41 -1.59 0.44 -8.35
N GLN A 42 -2.25 0.79 -7.23
CA GLN A 42 -2.98 2.06 -7.08
C GLN A 42 -2.04 3.26 -7.25
N VAL A 43 -0.87 3.23 -6.62
CA VAL A 43 0.12 4.31 -6.71
C VAL A 43 0.66 4.44 -8.13
N LEU A 44 0.92 3.34 -8.83
CA LEU A 44 1.38 3.37 -10.22
C LEU A 44 0.29 3.82 -11.21
N ASP A 45 -0.98 3.59 -10.90
CA ASP A 45 -2.10 4.12 -11.69
C ASP A 45 -2.21 5.64 -11.56
N GLU A 46 -2.02 6.16 -10.35
CA GLU A 46 -2.08 7.60 -10.06
C GLU A 46 -0.81 8.35 -10.50
N ALA A 47 0.35 7.73 -10.32
CA ALA A 47 1.66 8.31 -10.62
C ALA A 47 2.53 7.35 -11.44
N PRO A 48 2.28 7.21 -12.74
CA PRO A 48 3.09 6.35 -13.61
C PRO A 48 4.53 6.88 -13.76
N GLY A 49 5.47 5.97 -13.85
CA GLY A 49 6.89 6.29 -14.08
C GLY A 49 7.70 6.53 -12.80
N LEU A 50 7.18 6.16 -11.64
CA LEU A 50 7.95 6.19 -10.40
C LEU A 50 9.11 5.20 -10.43
N THR A 51 10.23 5.59 -9.81
CA THR A 51 11.31 4.67 -9.49
C THR A 51 10.93 3.77 -8.31
N THR A 52 11.68 2.70 -8.09
CA THR A 52 11.47 1.83 -6.92
C THR A 52 11.58 2.60 -5.59
N THR A 53 12.52 3.54 -5.51
CA THR A 53 12.70 4.38 -4.31
C THR A 53 11.53 5.32 -4.10
N GLU A 54 11.06 6.00 -5.14
CA GLU A 54 9.90 6.89 -5.08
C GLU A 54 8.63 6.12 -4.70
N LEU A 55 8.43 4.92 -5.25
CA LEU A 55 7.32 4.06 -4.88
C LEU A 55 7.39 3.64 -3.39
N ALA A 56 8.58 3.22 -2.92
CA ALA A 56 8.78 2.86 -1.52
C ALA A 56 8.40 4.00 -0.57
N GLN A 57 8.82 5.22 -0.89
CA GLN A 57 8.48 6.43 -0.14
C GLN A 57 6.98 6.73 -0.20
N ALA A 58 6.37 6.64 -1.38
CA ALA A 58 4.94 6.91 -1.56
C ALA A 58 4.05 5.96 -0.76
N ILE A 59 4.44 4.69 -0.65
CA ILE A 59 3.69 3.67 0.10
C ILE A 59 4.06 3.66 1.59
N GLY A 60 5.23 4.15 1.95
CA GLY A 60 5.76 4.09 3.31
C GLY A 60 6.34 2.72 3.67
N ILE A 61 6.99 2.05 2.74
CA ILE A 61 7.68 0.77 2.93
C ILE A 61 9.19 0.91 2.70
N ASP A 62 9.94 -0.05 3.20
CA ASP A 62 11.39 -0.08 2.95
C ASP A 62 11.72 -0.52 1.51
N GLN A 63 12.94 -0.20 1.09
CA GLN A 63 13.44 -0.48 -0.27
C GLN A 63 13.40 -1.96 -0.63
N THR A 64 13.73 -2.84 0.31
CA THR A 64 13.73 -4.29 0.09
C THR A 64 12.31 -4.81 -0.14
N THR A 65 11.35 -4.34 0.64
CA THR A 65 9.93 -4.67 0.48
C THR A 65 9.40 -4.15 -0.86
N ALA A 66 9.74 -2.91 -1.24
CA ALA A 66 9.34 -2.33 -2.53
C ALA A 66 9.89 -3.14 -3.71
N THR A 67 11.17 -3.48 -3.69
CA THR A 67 11.81 -4.30 -4.73
C THR A 67 11.12 -5.65 -4.88
N ARG A 68 10.83 -6.31 -3.77
CA ARG A 68 10.16 -7.61 -3.75
C ARG A 68 8.71 -7.51 -4.24
N THR A 69 7.99 -6.48 -3.82
CA THR A 69 6.61 -6.21 -4.26
C THR A 69 6.56 -5.97 -5.77
N LEU A 70 7.44 -5.13 -6.30
CA LEU A 70 7.51 -4.83 -7.74
C LEU A 70 7.90 -6.06 -8.57
N ALA A 71 8.82 -6.89 -8.08
CA ALA A 71 9.16 -8.16 -8.74
C ALA A 71 7.95 -9.10 -8.85
N LEU A 72 7.12 -9.17 -7.80
CA LEU A 72 5.91 -10.01 -7.80
C LEU A 72 4.83 -9.48 -8.76
N VAL A 73 4.56 -8.18 -8.76
CA VAL A 73 3.56 -7.60 -9.67
C VAL A 73 4.04 -7.66 -11.13
N LYS A 74 5.33 -7.54 -11.39
CA LYS A 74 5.93 -7.75 -12.71
C LYS A 74 5.80 -9.20 -13.17
N LYS A 75 6.11 -10.16 -12.30
CA LYS A 75 5.96 -11.59 -12.57
C LYS A 75 4.51 -11.95 -12.92
N GLY A 76 3.55 -11.31 -12.26
CA GLY A 76 2.12 -11.44 -12.57
C GLY A 76 1.68 -10.72 -13.85
N GLY A 77 2.56 -9.97 -14.51
CA GLY A 77 2.24 -9.19 -15.71
C GLY A 77 1.41 -7.95 -15.45
N LEU A 78 1.36 -7.46 -14.18
CA LEU A 78 0.51 -6.34 -13.76
C LEU A 78 1.22 -4.99 -13.87
N ALA A 79 2.55 -4.99 -13.78
CA ALA A 79 3.38 -3.82 -13.98
C ALA A 79 4.61 -4.20 -14.80
N THR A 80 5.20 -3.22 -15.45
CA THR A 80 6.45 -3.36 -16.19
C THR A 80 7.37 -2.18 -15.87
N ASP A 81 8.65 -2.37 -16.12
CA ASP A 81 9.66 -1.35 -15.93
C ASP A 81 10.40 -1.04 -17.23
N SER A 82 10.87 0.19 -17.31
CA SER A 82 11.77 0.66 -18.37
C SER A 82 12.99 1.33 -17.74
N VAL A 83 14.07 1.43 -18.53
CA VAL A 83 15.26 2.16 -18.10
C VAL A 83 14.93 3.66 -18.11
N GLY A 84 15.23 4.34 -17.01
CA GLY A 84 15.12 5.80 -16.91
C GLY A 84 16.27 6.51 -17.65
N SER A 85 16.39 7.82 -17.41
CA SER A 85 17.49 8.64 -17.95
C SER A 85 18.86 8.18 -17.45
N ASP A 86 18.96 7.67 -16.24
CA ASP A 86 20.07 6.90 -15.72
C ASP A 86 19.82 5.41 -15.96
N ARG A 87 20.80 4.69 -16.55
CA ARG A 87 20.72 3.24 -16.80
C ARG A 87 20.51 2.39 -15.53
N ARG A 88 20.78 2.94 -14.36
CA ARG A 88 20.57 2.30 -13.06
C ARG A 88 19.15 2.48 -12.53
N GLU A 89 18.40 3.46 -13.04
CA GLU A 89 17.02 3.70 -12.66
C GLU A 89 16.07 2.82 -13.45
N ARG A 90 15.13 2.21 -12.74
CA ARG A 90 13.98 1.55 -13.31
C ARG A 90 12.74 2.39 -13.01
N ARG A 91 11.97 2.69 -14.06
CA ARG A 91 10.70 3.43 -13.95
C ARG A 91 9.55 2.49 -14.23
N TRP A 92 8.60 2.49 -13.33
CA TRP A 92 7.52 1.52 -13.29
C TRP A 92 6.20 2.11 -13.79
N VAL A 93 5.46 1.30 -14.56
CA VAL A 93 4.12 1.65 -15.04
C VAL A 93 3.23 0.41 -14.99
N LEU A 94 1.92 0.64 -14.89
CA LEU A 94 0.95 -0.45 -15.03
C LEU A 94 0.90 -0.95 -16.47
N THR A 95 0.65 -2.24 -16.61
CA THR A 95 0.20 -2.84 -17.87
C THR A 95 -1.32 -2.72 -17.99
N SER A 96 -1.87 -2.97 -19.18
CA SER A 96 -3.33 -3.09 -19.38
C SER A 96 -3.95 -4.14 -18.47
N LYS A 97 -3.22 -5.26 -18.23
CA LYS A 97 -3.63 -6.30 -17.28
C LYS A 97 -3.67 -5.76 -15.85
N GLY A 98 -2.68 -4.95 -15.43
CA GLY A 98 -2.65 -4.30 -14.12
C GLY A 98 -3.82 -3.35 -13.91
N GLN A 99 -4.14 -2.53 -14.89
CA GLN A 99 -5.30 -1.64 -14.86
C GLN A 99 -6.62 -2.43 -14.74
N THR A 100 -6.75 -3.50 -15.50
CA THR A 100 -7.92 -4.39 -15.42
C THR A 100 -8.04 -5.03 -14.04
N GLN A 101 -6.93 -5.49 -13.47
CA GLN A 101 -6.89 -6.08 -12.12
C GLN A 101 -7.32 -5.08 -11.05
N LEU A 102 -6.86 -3.83 -11.12
CA LEU A 102 -7.31 -2.77 -10.22
C LEU A 102 -8.82 -2.56 -10.28
N ARG A 103 -9.39 -2.47 -11.48
CA ARG A 103 -10.84 -2.31 -11.66
C ARG A 103 -11.61 -3.51 -11.11
N THR A 104 -11.15 -4.71 -11.38
CA THR A 104 -11.79 -5.96 -10.93
C THR A 104 -11.78 -6.09 -9.40
N LEU A 105 -10.71 -5.64 -8.74
CA LEU A 105 -10.56 -5.75 -7.28
C LEU A 105 -11.13 -4.55 -6.52
N ARG A 106 -11.51 -3.47 -7.20
CA ARG A 106 -12.07 -2.28 -6.56
C ARG A 106 -13.22 -2.58 -5.59
N PRO A 107 -14.23 -3.40 -5.94
CA PRO A 107 -15.30 -3.70 -5.01
C PRO A 107 -14.82 -4.40 -3.71
N ARG A 108 -13.81 -5.26 -3.80
CA ARG A 108 -13.21 -5.91 -2.62
C ARG A 108 -12.44 -4.90 -1.77
N TRP A 109 -11.70 -4.00 -2.40
CA TRP A 109 -11.02 -2.92 -1.70
C TRP A 109 -12.01 -1.98 -1.00
N GLU A 110 -13.10 -1.61 -1.65
CA GLU A 110 -14.19 -0.82 -1.06
C GLU A 110 -14.82 -1.54 0.14
N ALA A 111 -15.05 -2.85 0.02
CA ALA A 111 -15.54 -3.67 1.12
C ALA A 111 -14.58 -3.69 2.33
N ALA A 112 -13.26 -3.70 2.11
CA ALA A 112 -12.26 -3.58 3.17
C ALA A 112 -12.32 -2.20 3.85
N GLN A 113 -12.49 -1.13 3.08
CA GLN A 113 -12.69 0.23 3.60
C GLN A 113 -13.94 0.30 4.49
N GLU A 114 -15.06 -0.21 4.02
CA GLU A 114 -16.31 -0.26 4.78
C GLU A 114 -16.17 -1.09 6.06
N ALA A 115 -15.51 -2.24 5.99
CA ALA A 115 -15.27 -3.09 7.17
C ALA A 115 -14.40 -2.37 8.22
N PHE A 116 -13.41 -1.61 7.79
CA PHE A 116 -12.59 -0.79 8.67
C PHE A 116 -13.42 0.32 9.34
N GLU A 117 -14.18 1.08 8.56
CA GLU A 117 -15.05 2.13 9.06
C GLU A 117 -16.12 1.59 10.02
N LYS A 118 -16.69 0.42 9.72
CA LYS A 118 -17.68 -0.24 10.57
C LYS A 118 -17.11 -0.66 11.92
N ARG A 119 -15.86 -1.15 11.94
CA ARG A 119 -15.21 -1.61 13.19
C ARG A 119 -14.76 -0.47 14.10
N LEU A 120 -14.29 0.64 13.54
CA LEU A 120 -13.82 1.80 14.31
C LEU A 120 -14.90 2.85 14.55
N GLY A 121 -15.92 2.88 13.72
CA GLY A 121 -16.79 4.04 13.53
C GLY A 121 -16.20 5.00 12.49
N ARG A 122 -17.01 5.47 11.56
CA ARG A 122 -16.56 6.30 10.41
C ARG A 122 -15.77 7.54 10.83
N ARG A 123 -16.23 8.24 11.87
CA ARG A 123 -15.57 9.45 12.37
C ARG A 123 -14.15 9.16 12.87
N ALA A 124 -13.99 8.10 13.66
CA ALA A 124 -12.69 7.68 14.20
C ALA A 124 -11.76 7.19 13.07
N ALA A 125 -12.27 6.42 12.11
CA ALA A 125 -11.50 5.94 10.96
C ALA A 125 -10.96 7.10 10.11
N MET A 126 -11.79 8.10 9.81
CA MET A 126 -11.39 9.29 9.06
C MET A 126 -10.36 10.14 9.83
N ALA A 127 -10.55 10.30 11.14
CA ALA A 127 -9.61 11.03 12.00
C ALA A 127 -8.25 10.33 12.05
N LEU A 128 -8.24 9.00 12.18
CA LEU A 128 -7.01 8.20 12.17
C LEU A 128 -6.28 8.32 10.84
N LYS A 129 -6.97 8.19 9.72
CA LYS A 129 -6.38 8.35 8.38
C LYS A 129 -5.71 9.71 8.22
N ARG A 130 -6.41 10.79 8.62
CA ARG A 130 -5.90 12.16 8.54
C ARG A 130 -4.66 12.34 9.42
N ALA A 131 -4.75 11.92 10.69
CA ALA A 131 -3.64 12.02 11.64
C ALA A 131 -2.41 11.24 11.18
N SER A 132 -2.62 10.03 10.63
CA SER A 132 -1.54 9.19 10.09
C SER A 132 -0.83 9.87 8.91
N TYR A 133 -1.57 10.42 7.96
CA TYR A 133 -0.99 11.17 6.84
C TYR A 133 -0.20 12.40 7.30
N GLN A 134 -0.78 13.20 8.20
CA GLN A 134 -0.11 14.39 8.72
C GLN A 134 1.17 14.06 9.50
N ALA A 135 1.13 12.99 10.31
CA ALA A 135 2.30 12.54 11.04
C ALA A 135 3.41 12.07 10.07
N ALA A 136 3.07 11.22 9.11
CA ALA A 136 4.03 10.75 8.10
C ALA A 136 4.65 11.91 7.31
N SER A 137 3.83 12.84 6.83
CA SER A 137 4.30 14.03 6.10
C SER A 137 5.28 14.86 6.92
N ARG A 138 4.98 15.12 8.19
CA ARG A 138 5.86 15.91 9.07
C ARG A 138 7.17 15.21 9.42
N LEU A 139 7.11 13.90 9.63
CA LEU A 139 8.30 13.11 9.99
C LEU A 139 9.24 12.85 8.80
N MET A 140 8.71 12.88 7.58
CA MET A 140 9.49 12.65 6.35
C MET A 140 9.86 13.95 5.62
N SER A 141 9.35 15.10 6.05
CA SER A 141 9.79 16.41 5.58
C SER A 141 11.12 16.76 6.27
N ASN A 142 12.20 16.87 5.48
CA ASN A 142 13.50 17.40 5.96
C ASN A 142 13.45 18.92 6.05
#